data_7b7035bc0aeec1ba584599c5a4ef4770
#
_entry.id   7b7035bc0aeec1ba584599c5a4ef4770
#
_cell.length_a   1.000
_cell.length_b   1.000
_cell.length_c   1.000
_cell.angle_alpha   90.00
_cell.angle_beta   90.00
_cell.angle_gamma   90.00
#
_symmetry.space_group_name_H-M   'P 1'
#
loop_
_entity.id
_entity.type
_entity.pdbx_description
1 polymer ?
#
loop_
_entity_poly.entity_id
_entity_poly.type
_entity_poly.pdbx_seq_one_letter_code
_entity_poly.pdbx_strand_id
1 'polypeptide(L)'
;MTAAVVQAAAPLFDTPAALARAEELIREAVTAHRAEVVVLPEAFLGGYPKGLDFGITVGSRTPAGRELFRRYHAAAVEVPGPEVDALAGLTRELGCHAVVGAVERQRGTLYCVALFFGPDGYLGLHRKLMPTAAERYLWGQGDGSTLPVVDTGTARLGAAICWENYMPLFRTAMYAKGVDLWCAPTVDDRDAWQATMRHIALEGRCFVLGAGQYLRRDALPADLHPVQGDAPDTVLIGGGSVIVSPLGEVLAGPLRDGEGILSAELDLDDLARARFDFDPTGHYARPDIFTLRVDESARTTVTKAGGPAGDGR
;
A
#
# COMPACT_ATOMS: atom_id res chain seq x y z
N MET A 1 -16.74 1.25 13.99
CA MET A 1 -15.48 0.58 13.63
C MET A 1 -14.32 1.52 13.88
N THR A 2 -13.24 1.05 14.47
CA THR A 2 -12.03 1.88 14.65
C THR A 2 -10.97 1.49 13.64
N ALA A 3 -10.43 2.47 12.90
CA ALA A 3 -9.31 2.26 12.00
C ALA A 3 -8.06 3.01 12.46
N ALA A 4 -6.89 2.46 12.18
CA ALA A 4 -5.61 3.10 12.44
C ALA A 4 -4.72 3.11 11.21
N VAL A 5 -3.95 4.19 11.06
CA VAL A 5 -2.87 4.31 10.08
C VAL A 5 -1.55 4.52 10.82
N VAL A 6 -0.55 3.75 10.44
CA VAL A 6 0.79 3.81 11.03
C VAL A 6 1.64 4.78 10.21
N GLN A 7 2.34 5.68 10.89
CA GLN A 7 3.39 6.50 10.32
C GLN A 7 4.72 6.08 10.91
N ALA A 8 5.44 5.25 10.18
CA ALA A 8 6.77 4.77 10.57
C ALA A 8 7.52 4.30 9.32
N ALA A 9 8.84 4.16 9.45
CA ALA A 9 9.66 3.43 8.49
C ALA A 9 10.15 2.12 9.12
N ALA A 10 10.48 1.16 8.27
CA ALA A 10 11.13 -0.08 8.68
C ALA A 10 12.62 -0.05 8.32
N PRO A 11 13.48 -0.81 9.02
CA PRO A 11 14.88 -0.96 8.68
C PRO A 11 15.06 -1.42 7.24
N LEU A 12 15.84 -0.66 6.45
CA LEU A 12 16.11 -0.99 5.05
C LEU A 12 17.08 -2.18 4.98
N PHE A 13 16.77 -3.18 4.15
CA PHE A 13 17.56 -4.40 3.94
C PHE A 13 17.65 -5.35 5.14
N ASP A 14 16.79 -5.18 6.14
CA ASP A 14 16.70 -6.05 7.32
C ASP A 14 15.23 -6.50 7.50
N THR A 15 14.86 -7.57 6.78
CA THR A 15 13.49 -8.08 6.79
C THR A 15 13.06 -8.63 8.16
N PRO A 16 13.92 -9.35 8.92
CA PRO A 16 13.55 -9.77 10.28
C PRO A 16 13.23 -8.59 11.20
N ALA A 17 14.05 -7.53 11.18
CA ALA A 17 13.80 -6.34 11.99
C ALA A 17 12.56 -5.57 11.50
N ALA A 18 12.34 -5.49 10.18
CA ALA A 18 11.15 -4.88 9.61
C ALA A 18 9.87 -5.63 9.97
N LEU A 19 9.90 -6.97 9.97
CA LEU A 19 8.78 -7.80 10.41
C LEU A 19 8.49 -7.59 11.90
N ALA A 20 9.50 -7.67 12.76
CA ALA A 20 9.31 -7.43 14.19
C ALA A 20 8.71 -6.05 14.48
N ARG A 21 9.14 -5.02 13.73
CA ARG A 21 8.59 -3.66 13.84
C ARG A 21 7.13 -3.60 13.36
N ALA A 22 6.79 -4.29 12.27
CA ALA A 22 5.41 -4.38 11.79
C ALA A 22 4.50 -5.04 12.83
N GLU A 23 4.94 -6.15 13.43
CA GLU A 23 4.20 -6.87 14.46
C GLU A 23 3.98 -6.00 15.71
N GLU A 24 5.00 -5.28 16.17
CA GLU A 24 4.91 -4.34 17.28
C GLU A 24 3.86 -3.26 17.01
N LEU A 25 3.94 -2.58 15.85
CA LEU A 25 3.05 -1.48 15.48
C LEU A 25 1.59 -1.94 15.27
N ILE A 26 1.37 -3.12 14.68
CA ILE A 26 0.02 -3.69 14.56
C ILE A 26 -0.53 -4.02 15.95
N ARG A 27 0.27 -4.63 16.82
CA ARG A 27 -0.15 -4.96 18.18
C ARG A 27 -0.48 -3.70 18.97
N GLU A 28 0.33 -2.65 18.89
CA GLU A 28 0.07 -1.35 19.52
C GLU A 28 -1.23 -0.73 18.97
N ALA A 29 -1.43 -0.69 17.66
CA ALA A 29 -2.65 -0.16 17.04
C ALA A 29 -3.92 -0.86 17.55
N VAL A 30 -3.86 -2.19 17.71
CA VAL A 30 -5.00 -2.96 18.22
C VAL A 30 -5.18 -2.80 19.73
N THR A 31 -4.12 -2.89 20.52
CA THR A 31 -4.25 -2.93 21.99
C THR A 31 -4.42 -1.55 22.61
N ALA A 32 -3.70 -0.54 22.13
CA ALA A 32 -3.74 0.83 22.67
C ALA A 32 -4.82 1.68 21.98
N HIS A 33 -5.02 1.53 20.66
CA HIS A 33 -5.96 2.33 19.89
C HIS A 33 -7.27 1.60 19.53
N ARG A 34 -7.40 0.33 19.92
CA ARG A 34 -8.58 -0.52 19.65
C ARG A 34 -8.91 -0.62 18.15
N ALA A 35 -7.89 -0.59 17.29
CA ALA A 35 -8.08 -0.65 15.86
C ALA A 35 -8.56 -2.03 15.41
N GLU A 36 -9.63 -2.07 14.62
CA GLU A 36 -10.14 -3.24 13.93
C GLU A 36 -9.51 -3.38 12.53
N VAL A 37 -9.06 -2.24 11.96
CA VAL A 37 -8.33 -2.17 10.68
C VAL A 37 -7.06 -1.34 10.88
N VAL A 38 -5.92 -1.88 10.46
CA VAL A 38 -4.61 -1.22 10.56
C VAL A 38 -3.96 -1.13 9.19
N VAL A 39 -3.45 0.05 8.82
CA VAL A 39 -2.75 0.26 7.55
C VAL A 39 -1.31 0.68 7.82
N LEU A 40 -0.35 -0.09 7.29
CA LEU A 40 1.07 0.24 7.30
C LEU A 40 1.49 0.87 5.96
N PRO A 41 2.57 1.68 5.93
CA PRO A 41 3.03 2.38 4.74
C PRO A 41 3.48 1.48 3.59
N GLU A 42 3.64 2.09 2.41
CA GLU A 42 4.24 1.50 1.20
C GLU A 42 5.62 0.91 1.48
N ALA A 43 5.91 -0.29 0.94
CA ALA A 43 7.20 -0.98 1.00
C ALA A 43 7.76 -1.08 2.44
N PHE A 44 6.91 -1.28 3.44
CA PHE A 44 7.33 -1.38 4.84
C PHE A 44 8.22 -2.61 5.04
N LEU A 45 7.80 -3.80 4.58
CA LEU A 45 8.69 -4.96 4.53
C LEU A 45 9.58 -4.88 3.30
N GLY A 46 10.88 -5.02 3.49
CA GLY A 46 11.92 -4.84 2.47
C GLY A 46 12.48 -3.41 2.43
N GLY A 47 11.71 -2.41 2.86
CA GLY A 47 12.09 -1.01 2.94
C GLY A 47 11.93 -0.23 1.64
N TYR A 48 11.68 1.07 1.74
CA TYR A 48 11.67 1.98 0.60
C TYR A 48 13.06 2.63 0.43
N PRO A 49 13.74 2.45 -0.72
CA PRO A 49 15.13 2.90 -0.90
C PRO A 49 15.21 4.39 -1.27
N LYS A 50 14.68 5.25 -0.41
CA LYS A 50 14.57 6.70 -0.66
C LYS A 50 15.91 7.33 -0.95
N GLY A 51 15.98 8.02 -2.09
CA GLY A 51 17.17 8.76 -2.49
C GLY A 51 18.33 7.92 -3.03
N LEU A 52 18.14 6.62 -3.24
CA LEU A 52 19.15 5.73 -3.81
C LEU A 52 18.94 5.57 -5.33
N ASP A 53 20.02 5.56 -6.10
CA ASP A 53 19.99 5.46 -7.56
C ASP A 53 20.34 4.07 -8.10
N PHE A 54 20.83 3.17 -7.25
CA PHE A 54 21.31 1.83 -7.64
C PHE A 54 22.35 1.84 -8.76
N GLY A 55 23.13 2.94 -8.86
CA GLY A 55 24.16 3.13 -9.87
C GLY A 55 23.62 3.08 -11.30
N ILE A 56 22.34 3.48 -11.51
CA ILE A 56 21.67 3.42 -12.80
C ILE A 56 21.65 4.83 -13.41
N THR A 57 22.19 4.93 -14.62
CA THR A 57 21.97 6.05 -15.54
C THR A 57 21.53 5.49 -16.89
N VAL A 58 20.90 6.32 -17.72
CA VAL A 58 20.46 5.87 -19.06
C VAL A 58 21.65 5.27 -19.83
N GLY A 59 21.50 4.01 -20.23
CA GLY A 59 22.54 3.26 -20.97
C GLY A 59 23.66 2.69 -20.09
N SER A 60 23.71 2.93 -18.79
CA SER A 60 24.80 2.48 -17.92
C SER A 60 24.29 1.91 -16.58
N ARG A 61 25.01 0.93 -16.06
CA ARG A 61 24.82 0.30 -14.74
C ARG A 61 26.18 -0.06 -14.15
N THR A 62 26.32 0.12 -12.83
CA THR A 62 27.58 -0.14 -12.13
C THR A 62 27.59 -1.50 -11.42
N PRO A 63 28.77 -2.11 -11.16
CA PRO A 63 28.88 -3.29 -10.31
C PRO A 63 28.37 -3.04 -8.88
N ALA A 64 28.65 -1.87 -8.30
CA ALA A 64 28.16 -1.47 -6.99
C ALA A 64 26.62 -1.39 -6.93
N GLY A 65 26.00 -0.84 -7.97
CA GLY A 65 24.55 -0.80 -8.09
C GLY A 65 23.91 -2.19 -8.19
N ARG A 66 24.58 -3.15 -8.87
CA ARG A 66 24.12 -4.55 -8.91
C ARG A 66 24.21 -5.21 -7.54
N GLU A 67 25.23 -4.90 -6.76
CA GLU A 67 25.37 -5.41 -5.39
C GLU A 67 24.31 -4.79 -4.46
N LEU A 68 24.02 -3.51 -4.62
CA LEU A 68 22.93 -2.86 -3.87
C LEU A 68 21.58 -3.50 -4.21
N PHE A 69 21.32 -3.78 -5.49
CA PHE A 69 20.10 -4.50 -5.92
C PHE A 69 20.06 -5.91 -5.34
N ARG A 70 21.19 -6.63 -5.29
CA ARG A 70 21.26 -7.96 -4.66
C ARG A 70 20.85 -7.91 -3.18
N ARG A 71 21.33 -6.90 -2.43
CA ARG A 71 20.91 -6.68 -1.03
C ARG A 71 19.41 -6.42 -0.93
N TYR A 72 18.87 -5.57 -1.78
CA TYR A 72 17.45 -5.25 -1.81
C TYR A 72 16.59 -6.48 -2.19
N HIS A 73 17.03 -7.23 -3.20
CA HIS A 73 16.39 -8.48 -3.60
C HIS A 73 16.39 -9.54 -2.49
N ALA A 74 17.48 -9.63 -1.72
CA ALA A 74 17.58 -10.55 -0.59
C ALA A 74 16.64 -10.16 0.57
N ALA A 75 16.36 -8.87 0.75
CA ALA A 75 15.48 -8.36 1.80
C ALA A 75 14.00 -8.32 1.39
N ALA A 76 13.67 -8.62 0.14
CA ALA A 76 12.29 -8.70 -0.31
C ALA A 76 11.63 -10.03 0.14
N VAL A 77 10.33 -9.97 0.44
CA VAL A 77 9.56 -11.12 0.93
C VAL A 77 9.05 -12.00 -0.21
N GLU A 78 8.87 -13.28 0.03
CA GLU A 78 8.15 -14.19 -0.87
C GLU A 78 6.67 -14.26 -0.48
N VAL A 79 5.80 -14.41 -1.47
CA VAL A 79 4.36 -14.58 -1.24
C VAL A 79 3.87 -15.82 -2.01
N PRO A 80 3.48 -16.89 -1.30
CA PRO A 80 3.52 -17.10 0.16
C PRO A 80 4.94 -17.21 0.70
N GLY A 81 5.12 -16.91 1.99
CA GLY A 81 6.41 -16.96 2.66
C GLY A 81 6.32 -16.74 4.18
N PRO A 82 7.41 -16.91 4.92
CA PRO A 82 7.41 -16.92 6.37
C PRO A 82 6.94 -15.58 6.98
N GLU A 83 7.25 -14.45 6.37
CA GLU A 83 6.81 -13.13 6.83
C GLU A 83 5.29 -12.98 6.67
N VAL A 84 4.74 -13.51 5.58
CA VAL A 84 3.29 -13.54 5.33
C VAL A 84 2.60 -14.43 6.35
N ASP A 85 3.17 -15.60 6.64
CA ASP A 85 2.63 -16.54 7.62
C ASP A 85 2.65 -15.95 9.04
N ALA A 86 3.70 -15.22 9.41
CA ALA A 86 3.83 -14.54 10.70
C ALA A 86 2.75 -13.47 10.87
N LEU A 87 2.58 -12.57 9.89
CA LEU A 87 1.54 -11.54 9.93
C LEU A 87 0.12 -12.12 9.90
N ALA A 88 -0.09 -13.21 9.14
CA ALA A 88 -1.35 -13.94 9.14
C ALA A 88 -1.65 -14.58 10.52
N GLY A 89 -0.63 -15.07 11.21
CA GLY A 89 -0.72 -15.55 12.59
C GLY A 89 -1.09 -14.43 13.56
N LEU A 90 -0.43 -13.27 13.44
CA LEU A 90 -0.67 -12.11 14.28
C LEU A 90 -2.10 -11.56 14.12
N THR A 91 -2.56 -11.36 12.89
CA THR A 91 -3.92 -10.82 12.65
C THR A 91 -5.01 -11.78 13.12
N ARG A 92 -4.75 -13.08 13.03
CA ARG A 92 -5.63 -14.12 13.60
C ARG A 92 -5.66 -14.06 15.13
N GLU A 93 -4.50 -13.92 15.78
CA GLU A 93 -4.39 -13.75 17.24
C GLU A 93 -5.15 -12.51 17.74
N LEU A 94 -4.98 -11.39 17.03
CA LEU A 94 -5.55 -10.10 17.44
C LEU A 94 -7.01 -9.89 16.99
N GLY A 95 -7.52 -10.72 16.08
CA GLY A 95 -8.87 -10.58 15.53
C GLY A 95 -9.06 -9.30 14.70
N CYS A 96 -8.01 -8.81 14.02
CA CYS A 96 -8.03 -7.57 13.27
C CYS A 96 -7.75 -7.78 11.78
N HIS A 97 -8.04 -6.76 10.96
CA HIS A 97 -7.58 -6.69 9.58
C HIS A 97 -6.35 -5.78 9.48
N ALA A 98 -5.42 -6.13 8.59
CA ALA A 98 -4.25 -5.30 8.32
C ALA A 98 -3.96 -5.22 6.82
N VAL A 99 -3.53 -4.03 6.37
CA VAL A 99 -2.94 -3.81 5.05
C VAL A 99 -1.49 -3.40 5.25
N VAL A 100 -0.56 -4.22 4.75
CA VAL A 100 0.88 -4.02 4.97
C VAL A 100 1.58 -3.82 3.64
N GLY A 101 2.24 -2.67 3.46
CA GLY A 101 3.09 -2.44 2.30
C GLY A 101 4.34 -3.31 2.36
N ALA A 102 4.71 -3.93 1.25
CA ALA A 102 5.89 -4.78 1.17
C ALA A 102 6.57 -4.70 -0.20
N VAL A 103 7.78 -5.20 -0.26
CA VAL A 103 8.48 -5.51 -1.52
C VAL A 103 8.46 -7.03 -1.69
N GLU A 104 7.71 -7.50 -2.67
CA GLU A 104 7.62 -8.92 -3.01
C GLU A 104 8.75 -9.31 -3.95
N ARG A 105 9.35 -10.47 -3.72
CA ARG A 105 10.29 -11.11 -4.63
C ARG A 105 9.63 -12.28 -5.35
N GLN A 106 9.54 -12.17 -6.67
CA GLN A 106 9.14 -13.27 -7.52
C GLN A 106 10.27 -13.59 -8.51
N ARG A 107 11.05 -14.62 -8.21
CA ARG A 107 12.27 -14.98 -8.96
C ARG A 107 13.24 -13.78 -9.01
N GLY A 108 13.59 -13.29 -10.19
CA GLY A 108 14.48 -12.12 -10.38
C GLY A 108 13.79 -10.77 -10.38
N THR A 109 12.47 -10.71 -10.21
CA THR A 109 11.69 -9.46 -10.23
C THR A 109 11.20 -9.11 -8.84
N LEU A 110 11.29 -7.83 -8.49
CA LEU A 110 10.69 -7.25 -7.30
C LEU A 110 9.38 -6.54 -7.68
N TYR A 111 8.40 -6.59 -6.78
CA TYR A 111 7.13 -5.86 -6.92
C TYR A 111 6.85 -5.09 -5.62
N CYS A 112 6.41 -3.85 -5.75
CA CYS A 112 5.81 -3.14 -4.63
C CYS A 112 4.38 -3.66 -4.45
N VAL A 113 4.02 -4.09 -3.24
CA VAL A 113 2.74 -4.73 -2.97
C VAL A 113 2.08 -4.19 -1.71
N ALA A 114 0.75 -4.29 -1.66
CA ALA A 114 -0.04 -4.20 -0.44
C ALA A 114 -0.59 -5.60 -0.13
N LEU A 115 -0.21 -6.14 1.02
CA LEU A 115 -0.65 -7.44 1.52
C LEU A 115 -1.86 -7.25 2.41
N PHE A 116 -2.89 -8.08 2.24
CA PHE A 116 -4.12 -8.04 3.02
C PHE A 116 -4.19 -9.21 3.97
N PHE A 117 -4.48 -8.92 5.23
CA PHE A 117 -4.63 -9.90 6.30
C PHE A 117 -5.92 -9.66 7.07
N GLY A 118 -6.43 -10.69 7.71
CA GLY A 118 -7.60 -10.64 8.57
C GLY A 118 -7.62 -11.74 9.62
N PRO A 119 -8.72 -11.90 10.37
CA PRO A 119 -8.87 -12.97 11.36
C PRO A 119 -8.73 -14.38 10.76
N ASP A 120 -8.98 -14.53 9.46
CA ASP A 120 -8.81 -15.80 8.74
C ASP A 120 -7.39 -16.01 8.22
N GLY A 121 -6.50 -15.01 8.38
CA GLY A 121 -5.10 -15.03 7.95
C GLY A 121 -4.82 -14.18 6.73
N TYR A 122 -3.99 -14.68 5.79
CA TYR A 122 -3.67 -13.98 4.55
C TYR A 122 -4.86 -14.01 3.58
N LEU A 123 -5.27 -12.84 3.09
CA LEU A 123 -6.47 -12.64 2.27
C LEU A 123 -6.17 -12.28 0.81
N GLY A 124 -4.91 -11.97 0.48
CA GLY A 124 -4.51 -11.61 -0.87
C GLY A 124 -3.54 -10.43 -0.91
N LEU A 125 -3.14 -10.04 -2.12
CA LEU A 125 -2.27 -8.90 -2.36
C LEU A 125 -2.72 -8.07 -3.55
N HIS A 126 -2.32 -6.80 -3.52
CA HIS A 126 -2.30 -5.92 -4.68
C HIS A 126 -0.86 -5.61 -5.08
N ARG A 127 -0.47 -5.88 -6.33
CA ARG A 127 0.81 -5.44 -6.91
C ARG A 127 0.63 -4.08 -7.55
N LYS A 128 1.48 -3.12 -7.19
CA LYS A 128 1.47 -1.78 -7.79
C LYS A 128 1.48 -1.85 -9.31
N LEU A 129 0.44 -1.34 -9.96
CA LEU A 129 0.27 -1.43 -11.41
C LEU A 129 1.34 -0.64 -12.15
N MET A 130 1.75 0.51 -11.59
CA MET A 130 2.72 1.40 -12.21
C MET A 130 3.67 1.98 -11.17
N PRO A 131 4.87 1.43 -11.04
CA PRO A 131 5.93 2.05 -10.24
C PRO A 131 6.24 3.47 -10.75
N THR A 132 6.54 4.38 -9.84
CA THR A 132 6.69 5.80 -10.13
C THR A 132 8.12 6.14 -10.54
N ALA A 133 8.32 6.83 -11.66
CA ALA A 133 9.61 7.37 -12.10
C ALA A 133 10.75 6.33 -11.99
N ALA A 134 11.77 6.58 -11.15
CA ALA A 134 12.93 5.71 -10.98
C ALA A 134 12.60 4.34 -10.33
N GLU A 135 11.47 4.20 -9.65
CA GLU A 135 11.01 2.89 -9.13
C GLU A 135 10.91 1.85 -10.25
N ARG A 136 10.65 2.26 -11.50
CA ARG A 136 10.58 1.38 -12.69
C ARG A 136 11.87 0.65 -13.01
N TYR A 137 13.00 1.10 -12.48
CA TYR A 137 14.26 0.38 -12.61
C TYR A 137 14.38 -0.79 -11.62
N LEU A 138 13.62 -0.74 -10.53
CA LEU A 138 13.68 -1.69 -9.42
C LEU A 138 12.50 -2.65 -9.43
N TRP A 139 11.28 -2.14 -9.69
CA TRP A 139 10.04 -2.88 -9.53
C TRP A 139 9.34 -3.16 -10.86
N GLY A 140 8.82 -4.37 -10.98
CA GLY A 140 7.91 -4.76 -12.04
C GLY A 140 6.53 -4.14 -11.87
N GLN A 141 5.78 -4.16 -12.96
CA GLN A 141 4.37 -3.73 -13.00
C GLN A 141 3.46 -4.89 -12.59
N GLY A 142 2.48 -4.60 -11.74
CA GLY A 142 1.36 -5.49 -11.50
C GLY A 142 0.43 -5.57 -12.71
N ASP A 143 -0.47 -6.55 -12.68
CA ASP A 143 -1.56 -6.68 -13.65
C ASP A 143 -2.93 -6.62 -12.96
N GLY A 144 -4.01 -6.70 -13.73
CA GLY A 144 -5.36 -6.59 -13.19
C GLY A 144 -5.80 -7.78 -12.34
N SER A 145 -5.04 -8.87 -12.28
CA SER A 145 -5.39 -10.05 -11.46
C SER A 145 -5.24 -9.83 -9.96
N THR A 146 -4.54 -8.76 -9.58
CA THR A 146 -4.26 -8.42 -8.19
C THR A 146 -4.95 -7.12 -7.77
N LEU A 147 -6.25 -7.00 -8.00
CA LEU A 147 -7.11 -5.89 -7.57
C LEU A 147 -8.15 -6.38 -6.54
N PRO A 148 -7.71 -6.85 -5.35
CA PRO A 148 -8.63 -7.40 -4.37
C PRO A 148 -9.47 -6.30 -3.72
N VAL A 149 -10.71 -6.66 -3.39
CA VAL A 149 -11.53 -5.97 -2.41
C VAL A 149 -11.92 -7.03 -1.37
N VAL A 150 -11.47 -6.82 -0.15
CA VAL A 150 -11.64 -7.76 0.96
C VAL A 150 -12.87 -7.37 1.76
N ASP A 151 -13.79 -8.31 1.97
CA ASP A 151 -14.93 -8.13 2.86
C ASP A 151 -14.49 -8.40 4.30
N THR A 152 -14.64 -7.42 5.18
CA THR A 152 -14.32 -7.54 6.61
C THR A 152 -15.51 -8.04 7.44
N GLY A 153 -16.65 -8.31 6.80
CA GLY A 153 -17.92 -8.60 7.46
C GLY A 153 -18.74 -7.34 7.82
N THR A 154 -18.09 -6.16 7.83
CA THR A 154 -18.75 -4.87 8.13
C THR A 154 -18.46 -3.80 7.08
N ALA A 155 -17.34 -3.87 6.38
CA ALA A 155 -16.94 -2.92 5.34
C ALA A 155 -16.06 -3.62 4.29
N ARG A 156 -15.92 -3.04 3.11
CA ARG A 156 -15.08 -3.53 2.02
C ARG A 156 -13.78 -2.75 1.94
N LEU A 157 -12.67 -3.47 2.09
CA LEU A 157 -11.32 -2.94 2.18
C LEU A 157 -10.59 -3.07 0.84
N GLY A 158 -10.13 -1.97 0.26
CA GLY A 158 -9.32 -1.95 -0.95
C GLY A 158 -8.07 -1.09 -0.77
N ALA A 159 -7.06 -1.25 -1.62
CA ALA A 159 -5.84 -0.45 -1.53
C ALA A 159 -5.38 0.08 -2.90
N ALA A 160 -4.76 1.27 -2.86
CA ALA A 160 -4.03 1.91 -3.95
C ALA A 160 -2.68 2.39 -3.44
N ILE A 161 -1.58 1.95 -4.04
CA ILE A 161 -0.25 2.25 -3.55
C ILE A 161 0.26 3.56 -4.14
N CYS A 162 0.49 4.58 -3.29
CA CYS A 162 1.13 5.84 -3.64
C CYS A 162 0.48 6.51 -4.88
N TRP A 163 1.22 6.75 -5.95
CA TRP A 163 0.71 7.48 -7.11
C TRP A 163 -0.31 6.72 -7.98
N GLU A 164 -0.61 5.46 -7.69
CA GLU A 164 -1.81 4.81 -8.24
C GLU A 164 -3.09 5.57 -7.87
N ASN A 165 -3.07 6.27 -6.73
CA ASN A 165 -4.15 7.17 -6.30
C ASN A 165 -4.42 8.30 -7.31
N TYR A 166 -3.50 8.61 -8.22
CA TYR A 166 -3.70 9.55 -9.32
C TYR A 166 -4.28 8.91 -10.60
N MET A 167 -4.47 7.58 -10.66
CA MET A 167 -4.99 6.89 -11.83
C MET A 167 -6.54 6.88 -11.83
N PRO A 168 -7.25 7.71 -12.65
CA PRO A 168 -8.71 7.83 -12.55
C PRO A 168 -9.44 6.52 -12.87
N LEU A 169 -8.97 5.79 -13.89
CA LEU A 169 -9.59 4.52 -14.30
C LEU A 169 -9.42 3.43 -13.24
N PHE A 170 -8.27 3.40 -12.54
CA PHE A 170 -8.06 2.51 -11.43
C PHE A 170 -9.04 2.81 -10.29
N ARG A 171 -9.17 4.08 -9.89
CA ARG A 171 -10.12 4.48 -8.85
C ARG A 171 -11.55 4.08 -9.23
N THR A 172 -11.96 4.36 -10.46
CA THR A 172 -13.30 3.98 -10.97
C THR A 172 -13.52 2.46 -10.89
N ALA A 173 -12.52 1.65 -11.26
CA ALA A 173 -12.60 0.20 -11.17
C ALA A 173 -12.80 -0.27 -9.72
N MET A 174 -12.06 0.33 -8.76
CA MET A 174 -12.17 -0.01 -7.35
C MET A 174 -13.48 0.47 -6.72
N TYR A 175 -13.98 1.65 -7.10
CA TYR A 175 -15.31 2.12 -6.68
C TYR A 175 -16.41 1.18 -7.16
N ALA A 176 -16.32 0.69 -8.40
CA ALA A 176 -17.26 -0.28 -8.95
C ALA A 176 -17.26 -1.64 -8.20
N LYS A 177 -16.15 -1.98 -7.54
CA LYS A 177 -16.06 -3.13 -6.63
C LYS A 177 -16.64 -2.84 -5.24
N GLY A 178 -17.06 -1.59 -4.99
CA GLY A 178 -17.73 -1.18 -3.77
C GLY A 178 -16.80 -0.99 -2.57
N VAL A 179 -15.61 -0.42 -2.77
CA VAL A 179 -14.68 -0.10 -1.68
C VAL A 179 -15.30 0.91 -0.73
N ASP A 180 -15.34 0.59 0.56
CA ASP A 180 -15.80 1.43 1.66
C ASP A 180 -14.63 2.07 2.42
N LEU A 181 -13.53 1.31 2.59
CA LEU A 181 -12.28 1.71 3.23
C LEU A 181 -11.17 1.68 2.18
N TRP A 182 -10.74 2.87 1.77
CA TRP A 182 -9.67 3.07 0.79
C TRP A 182 -8.33 3.21 1.49
N CYS A 183 -7.51 2.16 1.46
CA CYS A 183 -6.15 2.19 2.01
C CYS A 183 -5.17 2.78 1.02
N ALA A 184 -4.42 3.80 1.43
CA ALA A 184 -3.45 4.50 0.60
C ALA A 184 -2.05 4.49 1.25
N PRO A 185 -1.36 3.32 1.25
CA PRO A 185 0.04 3.25 1.67
C PRO A 185 0.92 4.07 0.71
N THR A 186 1.82 4.90 1.26
CA THR A 186 2.59 5.86 0.47
C THR A 186 3.93 6.22 1.10
N VAL A 187 4.79 6.85 0.28
CA VAL A 187 5.98 7.62 0.67
C VAL A 187 5.90 9.07 0.19
N ASP A 188 4.75 9.49 -0.34
CA ASP A 188 4.52 10.88 -0.78
C ASP A 188 4.18 11.74 0.44
N ASP A 189 5.10 12.63 0.82
CA ASP A 189 4.99 13.53 1.97
C ASP A 189 4.63 14.97 1.61
N ARG A 190 4.31 15.24 0.32
CA ARG A 190 3.97 16.57 -0.17
C ARG A 190 2.58 17.01 0.30
N ASP A 191 2.38 18.32 0.47
CA ASP A 191 1.07 18.89 0.83
C ASP A 191 -0.03 18.58 -0.21
N ALA A 192 0.34 18.48 -1.50
CA ALA A 192 -0.58 18.09 -2.55
C ALA A 192 -1.21 16.70 -2.33
N TRP A 193 -0.52 15.81 -1.61
CA TRP A 193 -1.04 14.49 -1.24
C TRP A 193 -2.30 14.58 -0.37
N GLN A 194 -2.36 15.56 0.56
CA GLN A 194 -3.53 15.77 1.42
C GLN A 194 -4.78 16.14 0.61
N ALA A 195 -4.62 16.96 -0.44
CA ALA A 195 -5.71 17.30 -1.35
C ALA A 195 -6.22 16.05 -2.09
N THR A 196 -5.30 15.14 -2.48
CA THR A 196 -5.65 13.88 -3.15
C THR A 196 -6.43 12.94 -2.23
N MET A 197 -6.03 12.79 -0.98
CA MET A 197 -6.75 11.95 -0.01
C MET A 197 -8.19 12.43 0.20
N ARG A 198 -8.36 13.73 0.38
CA ARG A 198 -9.70 14.34 0.50
C ARG A 198 -10.51 14.20 -0.79
N HIS A 199 -9.87 14.37 -1.95
CA HIS A 199 -10.54 14.21 -3.25
C HIS A 199 -11.05 12.78 -3.45
N ILE A 200 -10.26 11.76 -3.13
CA ILE A 200 -10.65 10.36 -3.26
C ILE A 200 -11.84 10.04 -2.34
N ALA A 201 -11.81 10.54 -1.10
CA ALA A 201 -12.92 10.38 -0.18
C ALA A 201 -14.22 10.96 -0.74
N LEU A 202 -14.17 12.18 -1.30
CA LEU A 202 -15.30 12.86 -1.92
C LEU A 202 -15.75 12.20 -3.23
N GLU A 203 -14.82 11.77 -4.09
CA GLU A 203 -15.11 11.14 -5.37
C GLU A 203 -15.68 9.72 -5.18
N GLY A 204 -15.07 8.93 -4.30
CA GLY A 204 -15.44 7.51 -4.08
C GLY A 204 -16.51 7.30 -3.02
N ARG A 205 -16.85 8.34 -2.24
CA ARG A 205 -17.76 8.24 -1.08
C ARG A 205 -17.34 7.09 -0.15
N CYS A 206 -16.05 7.08 0.20
CA CYS A 206 -15.41 6.08 1.03
C CYS A 206 -14.53 6.74 2.09
N PHE A 207 -14.25 6.05 3.18
CA PHE A 207 -13.19 6.46 4.11
C PHE A 207 -11.83 6.29 3.44
N VAL A 208 -10.90 7.23 3.67
CA VAL A 208 -9.53 7.13 3.18
C VAL A 208 -8.57 6.98 4.36
N LEU A 209 -7.76 5.94 4.31
CA LEU A 209 -6.76 5.57 5.31
C LEU A 209 -5.36 5.75 4.69
N GLY A 210 -4.84 6.97 4.74
CA GLY A 210 -3.54 7.32 4.16
C GLY A 210 -2.40 7.05 5.14
N ALA A 211 -1.58 6.04 4.90
CA ALA A 211 -0.45 5.66 5.73
C ALA A 211 0.87 6.03 5.04
N GLY A 212 1.58 7.04 5.58
CA GLY A 212 2.86 7.53 5.08
C GLY A 212 4.04 7.04 5.91
N GLN A 213 5.21 6.91 5.31
CA GLN A 213 6.43 6.69 6.08
C GLN A 213 6.91 8.00 6.72
N TYR A 214 7.60 7.88 7.87
CA TYR A 214 8.52 8.88 8.37
C TYR A 214 9.90 8.27 8.43
N LEU A 215 10.86 8.82 7.69
CA LEU A 215 12.19 8.24 7.55
C LEU A 215 13.27 9.31 7.68
N ARG A 216 14.23 9.06 8.55
CA ARG A 216 15.44 9.89 8.69
C ARG A 216 16.66 9.15 8.17
N ARG A 217 17.71 9.93 7.87
CA ARG A 217 19.00 9.39 7.41
C ARG A 217 19.64 8.41 8.41
N ASP A 218 19.53 8.68 9.70
CA ASP A 218 20.10 7.83 10.76
C ASP A 218 19.44 6.43 10.85
N ALA A 219 18.25 6.26 10.27
CA ALA A 219 17.59 4.94 10.16
C ALA A 219 18.08 4.11 8.96
N LEU A 220 18.89 4.69 8.05
CA LEU A 220 19.47 3.93 6.95
C LEU A 220 20.82 3.33 7.34
N PRO A 221 21.23 2.20 6.72
CA PRO A 221 22.59 1.67 6.81
C PRO A 221 23.65 2.77 6.52
N ALA A 222 24.74 2.76 7.27
CA ALA A 222 25.76 3.80 7.23
C ALA A 222 26.47 3.91 5.87
N ASP A 223 26.54 2.82 5.12
CA ASP A 223 27.16 2.71 3.80
C ASP A 223 26.29 3.22 2.65
N LEU A 224 25.07 3.69 2.92
CA LEU A 224 24.16 4.25 1.93
C LEU A 224 24.18 5.77 1.97
N HIS A 225 24.16 6.41 0.79
CA HIS A 225 24.25 7.84 0.63
C HIS A 225 23.06 8.37 -0.18
N PRO A 226 21.94 8.73 0.48
CA PRO A 226 20.78 9.26 -0.22
C PRO A 226 21.04 10.66 -0.75
N VAL A 227 20.46 10.98 -1.91
CA VAL A 227 20.66 12.30 -2.57
C VAL A 227 20.19 13.49 -1.72
N GLN A 228 19.35 13.27 -0.71
CA GLN A 228 18.87 14.31 0.19
C GLN A 228 19.94 14.78 1.19
N GLY A 229 20.98 13.97 1.43
CA GLY A 229 22.10 14.31 2.32
C GLY A 229 22.40 13.23 3.36
N ASP A 230 23.60 13.33 3.95
CA ASP A 230 24.15 12.34 4.88
C ASP A 230 24.10 12.77 6.36
N ALA A 231 23.60 13.96 6.68
CA ALA A 231 23.45 14.37 8.08
C ALA A 231 22.43 13.45 8.78
N PRO A 232 22.73 12.93 9.97
CA PRO A 232 21.88 11.94 10.65
C PRO A 232 20.42 12.38 10.84
N ASP A 233 20.21 13.68 11.02
CA ASP A 233 18.90 14.30 11.24
C ASP A 233 18.17 14.68 9.94
N THR A 234 18.77 14.46 8.77
CA THR A 234 18.13 14.73 7.48
C THR A 234 16.86 13.90 7.37
N VAL A 235 15.72 14.58 7.22
CA VAL A 235 14.43 13.94 6.95
C VAL A 235 14.38 13.54 5.48
N LEU A 236 14.23 12.26 5.23
CA LEU A 236 14.13 11.67 3.90
C LEU A 236 12.68 11.55 3.44
N ILE A 237 11.78 11.25 4.37
CA ILE A 237 10.32 11.18 4.16
C ILE A 237 9.66 11.81 5.40
N GLY A 238 8.83 12.83 5.20
CA GLY A 238 8.31 13.71 6.26
C GLY A 238 6.93 13.33 6.81
N GLY A 239 6.40 12.13 6.50
CA GLY A 239 5.09 11.71 7.01
C GLY A 239 3.92 12.27 6.21
N GLY A 240 2.82 12.58 6.92
CA GLY A 240 1.58 13.07 6.33
C GLY A 240 0.44 12.07 6.34
N SER A 241 0.50 11.07 7.23
CA SER A 241 -0.59 10.12 7.42
C SER A 241 -1.87 10.81 7.83
N VAL A 242 -3.00 10.32 7.32
CA VAL A 242 -4.30 10.98 7.50
C VAL A 242 -5.45 9.97 7.42
N ILE A 243 -6.53 10.21 8.17
CA ILE A 243 -7.81 9.50 8.04
C ILE A 243 -8.87 10.52 7.62
N VAL A 244 -9.62 10.23 6.55
CA VAL A 244 -10.61 11.14 5.96
C VAL A 244 -11.95 10.43 5.85
N SER A 245 -13.04 11.16 6.20
CA SER A 245 -14.43 10.68 6.08
C SER A 245 -14.92 10.69 4.62
N PRO A 246 -16.03 9.97 4.29
CA PRO A 246 -16.61 9.97 2.95
C PRO A 246 -17.07 11.34 2.45
N LEU A 247 -17.22 12.31 3.35
CA LEU A 247 -17.58 13.71 3.04
C LEU A 247 -16.35 14.65 3.02
N GLY A 248 -15.11 14.09 3.07
CA GLY A 248 -13.87 14.84 2.95
C GLY A 248 -13.41 15.54 4.23
N GLU A 249 -14.02 15.23 5.38
CA GLU A 249 -13.58 15.72 6.67
C GLU A 249 -12.35 14.93 7.13
N VAL A 250 -11.35 15.63 7.67
CA VAL A 250 -10.16 15.00 8.27
C VAL A 250 -10.52 14.56 9.69
N LEU A 251 -10.61 13.25 9.90
CA LEU A 251 -10.93 12.65 11.20
C LEU A 251 -9.70 12.55 12.10
N ALA A 252 -8.51 12.33 11.51
CA ALA A 252 -7.24 12.33 12.23
C ALA A 252 -6.09 12.73 11.29
N GLY A 253 -5.12 13.49 11.81
CA GLY A 253 -3.95 13.97 11.04
C GLY A 253 -4.15 15.32 10.35
N PRO A 254 -3.29 15.71 9.38
CA PRO A 254 -2.10 14.95 8.97
C PRO A 254 -1.02 14.90 10.06
N LEU A 255 -0.42 13.75 10.28
CA LEU A 255 0.72 13.60 11.19
C LEU A 255 2.00 14.01 10.45
N ARG A 256 2.79 14.91 11.04
CA ARG A 256 4.04 15.43 10.48
C ARG A 256 5.17 15.26 11.48
N ASP A 257 6.38 15.26 10.98
CA ASP A 257 7.62 15.43 11.75
C ASP A 257 7.89 14.37 12.84
N GLY A 258 7.40 13.15 12.65
CA GLY A 258 7.65 12.06 13.59
C GLY A 258 6.94 10.76 13.23
N GLU A 259 7.30 9.70 13.94
CA GLU A 259 6.58 8.44 13.91
C GLU A 259 5.35 8.49 14.82
N GLY A 260 4.35 7.66 14.55
CA GLY A 260 3.18 7.52 15.41
C GLY A 260 2.05 6.73 14.75
N ILE A 261 0.99 6.54 15.50
CA ILE A 261 -0.24 5.88 15.06
C ILE A 261 -1.38 6.87 15.17
N LEU A 262 -2.05 7.15 14.06
CA LEU A 262 -3.33 7.87 14.06
C LEU A 262 -4.46 6.86 14.09
N SER A 263 -5.49 7.12 14.88
CA SER A 263 -6.71 6.32 14.89
C SER A 263 -7.95 7.21 14.88
N ALA A 264 -9.03 6.70 14.30
CA ALA A 264 -10.32 7.33 14.31
C ALA A 264 -11.44 6.28 14.40
N GLU A 265 -12.52 6.64 15.08
CA GLU A 265 -13.78 5.92 14.99
C GLU A 265 -14.49 6.30 13.68
N LEU A 266 -14.85 5.30 12.89
CA LEU A 266 -15.53 5.44 11.61
C LEU A 266 -17.01 5.11 11.80
N ASP A 267 -17.89 6.10 11.63
CA ASP A 267 -19.33 5.86 11.55
C ASP A 267 -19.66 5.32 10.15
N LEU A 268 -19.85 4.01 10.01
CA LEU A 268 -20.10 3.38 8.72
C LEU A 268 -21.43 3.84 8.06
N ASP A 269 -22.37 4.39 8.83
CA ASP A 269 -23.57 4.99 8.26
C ASP A 269 -23.27 6.23 7.41
N ASP A 270 -22.11 6.85 7.59
CA ASP A 270 -21.65 7.96 6.73
C ASP A 270 -21.43 7.55 5.27
N LEU A 271 -21.19 6.27 5.01
CA LEU A 271 -21.15 5.77 3.64
C LEU A 271 -22.49 5.94 2.93
N ALA A 272 -23.59 5.60 3.60
CA ALA A 272 -24.92 5.77 3.06
C ALA A 272 -25.30 7.28 2.96
N ARG A 273 -24.98 8.06 4.00
CA ARG A 273 -25.22 9.52 4.00
C ARG A 273 -24.49 10.21 2.85
N ALA A 274 -23.20 9.85 2.63
CA ALA A 274 -22.38 10.43 1.57
C ALA A 274 -22.83 9.99 0.16
N ARG A 275 -23.31 8.77 0.00
CA ARG A 275 -23.82 8.26 -1.29
C ARG A 275 -25.20 8.76 -1.66
N PHE A 276 -25.87 9.49 -0.77
CA PHE A 276 -27.20 10.05 -1.04
C PHE A 276 -27.20 11.03 -2.22
N ASP A 277 -26.23 11.94 -2.27
CA ASP A 277 -26.14 12.97 -3.29
C ASP A 277 -25.16 12.65 -4.44
N PHE A 278 -24.27 11.66 -4.23
CA PHE A 278 -23.29 11.26 -5.23
C PHE A 278 -22.88 9.79 -5.06
N ASP A 279 -23.22 8.94 -6.02
CA ASP A 279 -22.72 7.58 -6.15
C ASP A 279 -22.08 7.43 -7.53
N PRO A 280 -20.71 7.41 -7.62
CA PRO A 280 -20.01 7.45 -8.91
C PRO A 280 -20.27 6.22 -9.78
N THR A 281 -20.67 5.11 -9.19
CA THR A 281 -20.96 3.85 -9.89
C THR A 281 -22.44 3.47 -9.90
N GLY A 282 -23.26 4.24 -9.21
CA GLY A 282 -24.70 4.13 -9.14
C GLY A 282 -25.43 5.24 -9.92
N HIS A 283 -26.20 6.09 -9.22
CA HIS A 283 -27.08 7.08 -9.86
C HIS A 283 -26.35 8.24 -10.55
N TYR A 284 -25.02 8.42 -10.35
CA TYR A 284 -24.19 9.36 -11.11
C TYR A 284 -23.48 8.72 -12.30
N ALA A 285 -23.54 7.39 -12.44
CA ALA A 285 -22.96 6.71 -13.59
C ALA A 285 -23.80 6.94 -14.86
N ARG A 286 -23.14 7.03 -16.00
CA ARG A 286 -23.74 7.15 -17.34
C ARG A 286 -23.23 6.01 -18.23
N PRO A 287 -23.68 4.76 -17.97
CA PRO A 287 -23.23 3.59 -18.73
C PRO A 287 -23.69 3.60 -20.20
N ASP A 288 -24.65 4.46 -20.52
CA ASP A 288 -25.09 4.78 -21.88
C ASP A 288 -24.05 5.63 -22.66
N ILE A 289 -23.11 6.31 -21.96
CA ILE A 289 -22.08 7.17 -22.56
C ILE A 289 -20.68 6.61 -22.32
N PHE A 290 -20.39 6.14 -21.13
CA PHE A 290 -19.04 5.72 -20.70
C PHE A 290 -19.04 4.24 -20.30
N THR A 291 -18.08 3.48 -20.84
CA THR A 291 -17.87 2.09 -20.46
C THR A 291 -16.40 1.90 -20.07
N LEU A 292 -16.16 1.47 -18.82
CA LEU A 292 -14.86 1.03 -18.36
C LEU A 292 -14.80 -0.50 -18.45
N ARG A 293 -13.83 -1.03 -19.21
CA ARG A 293 -13.52 -2.45 -19.24
C ARG A 293 -12.22 -2.69 -18.49
N VAL A 294 -12.24 -3.55 -17.50
CA VAL A 294 -11.06 -3.97 -16.72
C VAL A 294 -10.72 -5.41 -17.09
N ASP A 295 -9.46 -5.65 -17.44
CA ASP A 295 -8.95 -7.00 -17.67
C ASP A 295 -8.29 -7.50 -16.40
N GLU A 296 -8.98 -8.37 -15.68
CA GLU A 296 -8.51 -8.96 -14.40
C GLU A 296 -7.84 -10.33 -14.61
N SER A 297 -7.47 -10.68 -15.83
CA SER A 297 -6.73 -11.91 -16.09
C SER A 297 -5.26 -11.79 -15.71
N ALA A 298 -4.69 -12.86 -15.13
CA ALA A 298 -3.27 -12.91 -14.83
C ALA A 298 -2.45 -12.96 -16.13
N ARG A 299 -1.41 -12.15 -16.21
CA ARG A 299 -0.49 -12.10 -17.36
C ARG A 299 0.68 -13.06 -17.15
N THR A 300 0.75 -14.11 -17.96
CA THR A 300 1.87 -15.02 -17.97
C THR A 300 2.83 -14.69 -19.10
N THR A 301 4.15 -14.68 -18.80
CA THR A 301 5.19 -14.44 -19.80
C THR A 301 5.37 -15.61 -20.78
N VAL A 302 4.93 -16.81 -20.39
CA VAL A 302 5.07 -18.04 -21.20
C VAL A 302 3.79 -18.85 -21.11
N THR A 303 3.14 -19.05 -22.23
CA THR A 303 2.09 -20.06 -22.43
C THR A 303 2.71 -21.32 -23.05
N LYS A 304 2.53 -22.49 -22.43
CA LYS A 304 2.97 -23.75 -23.07
C LYS A 304 2.00 -24.10 -24.20
N ALA A 305 2.49 -24.06 -25.43
CA ALA A 305 1.74 -24.62 -26.57
C ALA A 305 1.66 -26.15 -26.42
N GLY A 306 0.47 -26.74 -26.37
CA GLY A 306 0.28 -28.19 -26.38
C GLY A 306 -0.26 -28.84 -25.08
N GLY A 307 -0.71 -28.07 -24.09
CA GLY A 307 -1.63 -28.61 -23.07
C GLY A 307 -3.05 -28.71 -23.62
N PRO A 308 -3.88 -29.71 -23.18
CA PRO A 308 -5.27 -29.76 -23.59
C PRO A 308 -5.95 -28.45 -23.23
N ALA A 309 -6.70 -27.88 -24.19
CA ALA A 309 -7.56 -26.74 -23.94
C ALA A 309 -8.44 -27.11 -22.74
N GLY A 310 -8.23 -26.42 -21.61
CA GLY A 310 -9.11 -26.57 -20.46
C GLY A 310 -10.51 -26.18 -20.90
N ASP A 311 -11.43 -27.15 -20.89
CA ASP A 311 -12.84 -26.91 -21.11
C ASP A 311 -13.29 -25.82 -20.14
N GLY A 312 -13.56 -24.64 -20.70
CA GLY A 312 -14.23 -23.57 -20.00
C GLY A 312 -15.63 -24.03 -19.60
N ARG A 313 -15.80 -24.32 -18.31
CA ARG A 313 -17.10 -24.37 -17.65
C ARG A 313 -17.05 -23.54 -16.39
#